data_9b42170ffc6bac24737fb3432a83800a
#
_entry.id   9b42170ffc6bac24737fb3432a83800a
#
_cell.length_a   1.000
_cell.length_b   1.000
_cell.length_c   1.000
_cell.angle_alpha   90.00
_cell.angle_beta   90.00
_cell.angle_gamma   90.00
#
_symmetry.space_group_name_H-M   'P 1'
#
loop_
_entity.id
_entity.type
_entity.pdbx_description
1 polymer ?
#
loop_
_entity_poly.entity_id
_entity_poly.type
_entity_poly.pdbx_seq_one_letter_code
_entity_poly.pdbx_strand_id
1 'polypeptide(L)'
;GSEMCIRDRCVIGGGVGNAIAYPSAKQLFNEGVEVDVIAGFRNKDIVILEDEFKKASTNFYITTDDGSYGEKGFVTNKLQSLIDAGNKYDLVVAIGPVPMMKFVCEVTRPYGIKTLVSLNPIMIDGTGMCGGCRVNVGGEIKFACVDGPDFDGHLVNFDELMKRNSTYKEKEAHDREHCRLYKAEQ
;
A
#
# COMPACT_ATOMS: atom_id res chain seq x y z
N GLY A 1 28.26 15.07 19.62
CA GLY A 1 27.84 14.75 18.27
C GLY A 1 26.49 14.08 18.32
N SER A 2 25.43 14.76 17.87
CA SER A 2 24.17 14.09 17.63
C SER A 2 24.40 13.19 16.43
N GLU A 3 24.48 11.88 16.65
CA GLU A 3 24.22 10.91 15.62
C GLU A 3 22.77 11.17 15.17
N MET A 4 22.63 11.89 14.07
CA MET A 4 21.40 11.96 13.33
C MET A 4 21.21 10.52 12.82
N CYS A 5 20.40 9.74 13.55
CA CYS A 5 20.02 8.41 13.12
C CYS A 5 19.38 8.57 11.75
N ILE A 6 20.11 8.22 10.71
CA ILE A 6 19.57 8.02 9.38
C ILE A 6 18.52 6.92 9.57
N ARG A 7 17.24 7.31 9.46
CA ARG A 7 16.13 6.39 9.70
C ARG A 7 15.76 5.78 8.38
N ASP A 8 16.07 4.52 8.21
CA ASP A 8 15.72 3.80 7.00
C ASP A 8 14.22 3.60 6.90
N ARG A 9 13.66 3.97 5.77
CA ARG A 9 12.23 3.86 5.47
C ARG A 9 12.02 2.93 4.29
N CYS A 10 10.97 2.13 4.35
CA CYS A 10 10.53 1.35 3.20
C CYS A 10 9.12 1.78 2.78
N VAL A 11 8.96 2.18 1.52
CA VAL A 11 7.67 2.54 0.94
C VAL A 11 7.27 1.47 -0.06
N ILE A 12 6.10 0.88 0.16
CA ILE A 12 5.58 -0.24 -0.62
C ILE A 12 4.31 0.18 -1.33
N GLY A 13 4.33 0.13 -2.65
CA GLY A 13 3.17 0.39 -3.49
C GLY A 13 2.66 -0.87 -4.17
N GLY A 14 1.34 -1.00 -4.32
CA GLY A 14 0.71 -2.09 -5.05
C GLY A 14 -0.23 -1.60 -6.15
N GLY A 15 0.05 -1.93 -7.43
CA GLY A 15 -0.74 -1.50 -8.57
C GLY A 15 -0.89 0.02 -8.64
N VAL A 16 -2.11 0.53 -8.69
CA VAL A 16 -2.40 1.99 -8.69
C VAL A 16 -1.94 2.67 -7.38
N GLY A 17 -1.82 1.93 -6.28
CA GLY A 17 -1.29 2.44 -5.02
C GLY A 17 0.12 3.04 -5.14
N ASN A 18 0.88 2.66 -6.16
CA ASN A 18 2.19 3.27 -6.45
C ASN A 18 2.07 4.78 -6.75
N ALA A 19 0.99 5.23 -7.37
CA ALA A 19 0.76 6.65 -7.63
C ALA A 19 0.59 7.46 -6.34
N ILE A 20 0.04 6.83 -5.29
CA ILE A 20 -0.14 7.44 -3.97
C ILE A 20 1.14 7.29 -3.13
N ALA A 21 1.89 6.20 -3.31
CA ALA A 21 3.16 5.95 -2.63
C ALA A 21 4.28 6.91 -3.07
N TYR A 22 4.27 7.33 -4.34
CA TYR A 22 5.30 8.19 -4.90
C TYR A 22 5.49 9.53 -4.18
N PRO A 23 4.46 10.34 -3.90
CA PRO A 23 4.62 11.58 -3.14
C PRO A 23 5.25 11.37 -1.76
N SER A 24 4.87 10.30 -1.07
CA SER A 24 5.42 9.96 0.25
C SER A 24 6.90 9.58 0.17
N ALA A 25 7.27 8.73 -0.80
CA ALA A 25 8.67 8.36 -1.03
C ALA A 25 9.52 9.60 -1.39
N LYS A 26 9.02 10.44 -2.29
CA LYS A 26 9.70 11.67 -2.73
C LYS A 26 9.91 12.66 -1.57
N GLN A 27 8.89 12.83 -0.72
CA GLN A 27 9.02 13.73 0.42
C GLN A 27 10.09 13.23 1.38
N LEU A 28 10.06 11.96 1.78
CA LEU A 28 11.05 11.36 2.68
C LEU A 28 12.47 11.46 2.10
N PHE A 29 12.63 11.16 0.83
CA PHE A 29 13.92 11.25 0.15
C PHE A 29 14.47 12.70 0.12
N ASN A 30 13.60 13.69 -0.15
CA ASN A 30 13.98 15.10 -0.13
C ASN A 30 14.35 15.62 1.28
N GLU A 31 13.84 14.98 2.33
CA GLU A 31 14.20 15.25 3.72
C GLU A 31 15.55 14.61 4.13
N GLY A 32 16.21 13.94 3.19
CA GLY A 32 17.51 13.30 3.42
C GLY A 32 17.42 11.94 4.13
N VAL A 33 16.25 11.32 4.10
CA VAL A 33 16.02 9.98 4.65
C VAL A 33 16.41 8.93 3.62
N GLU A 34 17.05 7.84 4.04
CA GLU A 34 17.25 6.68 3.18
C GLU A 34 15.91 5.97 2.96
N VAL A 35 15.52 5.85 1.68
CA VAL A 35 14.21 5.32 1.29
C VAL A 35 14.40 4.17 0.30
N ASP A 36 13.99 2.98 0.74
CA ASP A 36 13.80 1.85 -0.16
C ASP A 36 12.36 1.84 -0.67
N VAL A 37 12.18 1.68 -1.97
CA VAL A 37 10.85 1.58 -2.58
C VAL A 37 10.66 0.20 -3.19
N ILE A 38 9.55 -0.45 -2.87
CA ILE A 38 9.12 -1.72 -3.47
C ILE A 38 7.81 -1.47 -4.21
N ALA A 39 7.85 -1.50 -5.53
CA ALA A 39 6.68 -1.31 -6.38
C ALA A 39 6.21 -2.67 -6.94
N GLY A 40 4.99 -3.07 -6.58
CA GLY A 40 4.38 -4.32 -7.01
C GLY A 40 3.33 -4.11 -8.09
N PHE A 41 3.34 -4.97 -9.11
CA PHE A 41 2.40 -4.95 -10.21
C PHE A 41 1.99 -6.39 -10.59
N ARG A 42 0.89 -6.55 -11.34
CA ARG A 42 0.51 -7.86 -11.86
C ARG A 42 1.40 -8.31 -13.02
N ASN A 43 1.70 -7.38 -13.92
CA ASN A 43 2.52 -7.61 -15.11
C ASN A 43 3.22 -6.33 -15.54
N LYS A 44 4.07 -6.43 -16.56
CA LYS A 44 4.85 -5.32 -17.12
C LYS A 44 3.99 -4.17 -17.67
N ASP A 45 2.85 -4.49 -18.28
CA ASP A 45 2.05 -3.52 -19.05
C ASP A 45 1.42 -2.43 -18.17
N ILE A 46 1.29 -2.70 -16.88
CA ILE A 46 0.71 -1.77 -15.90
C ILE A 46 1.75 -1.13 -14.97
N VAL A 47 3.05 -1.26 -15.29
CA VAL A 47 4.10 -0.57 -14.53
C VAL A 47 4.04 0.93 -14.78
N ILE A 48 4.01 1.70 -13.71
CA ILE A 48 3.95 3.17 -13.73
C ILE A 48 5.04 3.77 -12.84
N LEU A 49 5.45 5.00 -13.15
CA LEU A 49 6.33 5.86 -12.31
C LEU A 49 7.72 5.25 -12.00
N GLU A 50 8.23 4.36 -12.87
CA GLU A 50 9.53 3.72 -12.64
C GLU A 50 10.68 4.73 -12.57
N ASP A 51 10.76 5.64 -13.55
CA ASP A 51 11.83 6.63 -13.63
C ASP A 51 11.72 7.68 -12.52
N GLU A 52 10.50 7.99 -12.12
CA GLU A 52 10.23 8.90 -11.01
C GLU A 52 10.66 8.30 -9.67
N PHE A 53 10.35 7.04 -9.41
CA PHE A 53 10.79 6.35 -8.20
C PHE A 53 12.31 6.19 -8.12
N LYS A 54 12.98 5.87 -9.23
CA LYS A 54 14.44 5.80 -9.29
C LYS A 54 15.13 7.11 -8.87
N LYS A 55 14.47 8.26 -9.10
CA LYS A 55 14.96 9.59 -8.71
C LYS A 55 14.58 9.99 -7.29
N ALA A 56 13.62 9.31 -6.70
CA ALA A 56 13.01 9.65 -5.42
C ALA A 56 13.21 8.56 -4.36
N SER A 57 14.20 7.69 -4.54
CA SER A 57 14.53 6.63 -3.60
C SER A 57 16.03 6.34 -3.58
N THR A 58 16.50 5.76 -2.48
CA THR A 58 17.88 5.25 -2.36
C THR A 58 18.02 3.95 -3.14
N ASN A 59 17.08 3.02 -2.94
CA ASN A 59 16.99 1.79 -3.70
C ASN A 59 15.55 1.61 -4.21
N PHE A 60 15.43 1.11 -5.43
CA PHE A 60 14.13 0.88 -6.07
C PHE A 60 14.04 -0.56 -6.58
N TYR A 61 12.96 -1.23 -6.17
CA TYR A 61 12.69 -2.62 -6.53
C TYR A 61 11.32 -2.73 -7.19
N ILE A 62 11.26 -3.46 -8.32
CA ILE A 62 10.00 -3.79 -9.00
C ILE A 62 9.75 -5.28 -8.86
N THR A 63 8.54 -5.64 -8.49
CA THR A 63 8.06 -7.02 -8.50
C THR A 63 6.85 -7.16 -9.40
N THR A 64 6.75 -8.28 -10.12
CA THR A 64 5.55 -8.63 -10.90
C THR A 64 5.08 -10.03 -10.55
N ASP A 65 3.77 -10.20 -10.42
CA ASP A 65 3.18 -11.49 -10.02
C ASP A 65 3.49 -12.58 -11.04
N ASP A 66 3.45 -12.25 -12.34
CA ASP A 66 3.72 -13.16 -13.44
C ASP A 66 5.21 -13.31 -13.80
N GLY A 67 6.08 -12.43 -13.29
CA GLY A 67 7.51 -12.38 -13.59
C GLY A 67 7.85 -11.79 -14.96
N SER A 68 6.92 -11.05 -15.57
CA SER A 68 7.14 -10.43 -16.88
C SER A 68 8.12 -9.24 -16.83
N TYR A 69 8.34 -8.67 -15.62
CA TYR A 69 9.28 -7.57 -15.41
C TYR A 69 9.77 -7.51 -13.97
N GLY A 70 11.04 -7.12 -13.77
CA GLY A 70 11.65 -7.05 -12.45
C GLY A 70 11.79 -8.42 -11.79
N GLU A 71 11.57 -8.49 -10.48
CA GLU A 71 11.59 -9.74 -9.73
C GLU A 71 10.20 -10.41 -9.77
N LYS A 72 10.16 -11.74 -9.98
CA LYS A 72 8.90 -12.49 -9.90
C LYS A 72 8.48 -12.69 -8.46
N GLY A 73 7.27 -12.29 -8.13
CA GLY A 73 6.66 -12.53 -6.82
C GLY A 73 5.97 -11.30 -6.23
N PHE A 74 5.58 -11.42 -4.97
CA PHE A 74 4.88 -10.38 -4.25
C PHE A 74 5.83 -9.43 -3.55
N VAL A 75 5.38 -8.21 -3.31
CA VAL A 75 6.13 -7.18 -2.54
C VAL A 75 6.52 -7.66 -1.15
N THR A 76 5.73 -8.52 -0.53
CA THR A 76 5.99 -9.13 0.77
C THR A 76 7.21 -10.04 0.76
N ASN A 77 7.41 -10.80 -0.32
CA ASN A 77 8.59 -11.67 -0.48
C ASN A 77 9.85 -10.80 -0.59
N LYS A 78 9.78 -9.70 -1.35
CA LYS A 78 10.89 -8.76 -1.47
C LYS A 78 11.19 -8.08 -0.14
N LEU A 79 10.17 -7.58 0.57
CA LEU A 79 10.34 -7.00 1.90
C LEU A 79 11.01 -7.99 2.86
N GLN A 80 10.53 -9.25 2.91
CA GLN A 80 11.13 -10.29 3.74
C GLN A 80 12.60 -10.51 3.38
N SER A 81 12.93 -10.61 2.10
CA SER A 81 14.32 -10.82 1.66
C SER A 81 15.25 -9.67 2.03
N LEU A 82 14.76 -8.43 2.01
CA LEU A 82 15.52 -7.26 2.44
C LEU A 82 15.77 -7.26 3.95
N ILE A 83 14.77 -7.61 4.76
CA ILE A 83 14.92 -7.75 6.21
C ILE A 83 15.90 -8.89 6.53
N ASP A 84 15.80 -10.04 5.86
CA ASP A 84 16.69 -11.18 6.06
C ASP A 84 18.13 -10.88 5.62
N ALA A 85 18.32 -9.98 4.66
CA ALA A 85 19.62 -9.46 4.24
C ALA A 85 20.26 -8.50 5.27
N GLY A 86 19.53 -8.15 6.33
CA GLY A 86 20.02 -7.32 7.44
C GLY A 86 19.60 -5.85 7.38
N ASN A 87 18.76 -5.46 6.41
CA ASN A 87 18.21 -4.10 6.36
C ASN A 87 17.29 -3.86 7.57
N LYS A 88 17.46 -2.71 8.20
CA LYS A 88 16.67 -2.33 9.38
C LYS A 88 15.82 -1.13 9.04
N TYR A 89 14.51 -1.32 9.06
CA TYR A 89 13.55 -0.26 8.82
C TYR A 89 12.91 0.22 10.12
N ASP A 90 12.89 1.53 10.34
CA ASP A 90 12.16 2.16 11.45
C ASP A 90 10.67 2.32 11.12
N LEU A 91 10.37 2.44 9.82
CA LEU A 91 9.02 2.60 9.32
C LEU A 91 8.85 1.95 7.96
N VAL A 92 7.78 1.19 7.83
CA VAL A 92 7.26 0.70 6.55
C VAL A 92 5.94 1.42 6.25
N VAL A 93 5.80 1.94 5.04
CA VAL A 93 4.55 2.53 4.55
C VAL A 93 4.02 1.65 3.43
N ALA A 94 2.80 1.12 3.57
CA ALA A 94 2.20 0.24 2.59
C ALA A 94 0.90 0.84 2.03
N ILE A 95 0.84 0.96 0.70
CA ILE A 95 -0.26 1.59 -0.03
C ILE A 95 -0.66 0.71 -1.21
N GLY A 96 -1.87 0.18 -1.19
CA GLY A 96 -2.34 -0.69 -2.26
C GLY A 96 -3.55 -1.54 -1.89
N PRO A 97 -3.71 -2.70 -2.50
CA PRO A 97 -4.81 -3.62 -2.19
C PRO A 97 -4.81 -4.02 -0.70
N VAL A 98 -6.00 -4.08 -0.10
CA VAL A 98 -6.15 -4.42 1.33
C VAL A 98 -5.46 -5.73 1.72
N PRO A 99 -5.54 -6.83 0.93
CA PRO A 99 -4.79 -8.05 1.23
C PRO A 99 -3.27 -7.83 1.26
N MET A 100 -2.73 -7.02 0.34
CA MET A 100 -1.29 -6.71 0.32
C MET A 100 -0.87 -6.00 1.60
N MET A 101 -1.60 -4.97 2.03
CA MET A 101 -1.32 -4.23 3.26
C MET A 101 -1.38 -5.14 4.50
N LYS A 102 -2.37 -6.04 4.57
CA LYS A 102 -2.46 -7.05 5.63
C LYS A 102 -1.19 -7.90 5.69
N PHE A 103 -0.77 -8.48 4.57
CA PHE A 103 0.42 -9.33 4.53
C PHE A 103 1.72 -8.57 4.81
N VAL A 104 1.84 -7.31 4.39
CA VAL A 104 2.98 -6.45 4.79
C VAL A 104 3.02 -6.29 6.31
N CYS A 105 1.88 -6.06 6.96
CA CYS A 105 1.81 -5.97 8.42
C CYS A 105 2.17 -7.30 9.12
N GLU A 106 1.82 -8.43 8.53
CA GLU A 106 2.19 -9.75 9.06
C GLU A 106 3.71 -9.98 8.97
N VAL A 107 4.35 -9.54 7.90
CA VAL A 107 5.82 -9.60 7.73
C VAL A 107 6.55 -8.70 8.74
N THR A 108 6.08 -7.48 8.95
CA THR A 108 6.77 -6.49 9.80
C THR A 108 6.54 -6.70 11.31
N ARG A 109 5.43 -7.32 11.70
CA ARG A 109 5.03 -7.53 13.09
C ARG A 109 6.06 -8.29 13.93
N PRO A 110 6.65 -9.43 13.48
CA PRO A 110 7.65 -10.17 14.27
C PRO A 110 8.91 -9.35 14.57
N TYR A 111 9.23 -8.39 13.72
CA TYR A 111 10.41 -7.52 13.84
C TYR A 111 10.14 -6.24 14.62
N GLY A 112 8.88 -6.00 15.04
CA GLY A 112 8.49 -4.78 15.73
C GLY A 112 8.62 -3.51 14.89
N ILE A 113 8.63 -3.64 13.56
CA ILE A 113 8.77 -2.51 12.63
C ILE A 113 7.43 -1.77 12.58
N LYS A 114 7.44 -0.47 12.87
CA LYS A 114 6.25 0.37 12.73
C LYS A 114 5.76 0.34 11.28
N THR A 115 4.48 0.07 11.08
CA THR A 115 3.92 -0.06 9.73
C THR A 115 2.69 0.83 9.59
N LEU A 116 2.76 1.82 8.70
CA LEU A 116 1.62 2.64 8.32
C LEU A 116 0.99 2.08 7.05
N VAL A 117 -0.34 2.05 7.04
CA VAL A 117 -1.12 1.62 5.89
C VAL A 117 -2.09 2.72 5.49
N SER A 118 -2.16 3.03 4.18
CA SER A 118 -3.13 3.98 3.66
C SER A 118 -4.37 3.23 3.21
N LEU A 119 -5.42 3.29 4.02
CA LEU A 119 -6.62 2.49 3.83
C LEU A 119 -7.54 3.07 2.75
N ASN A 120 -8.15 2.19 1.98
CA ASN A 120 -9.06 2.50 0.87
C ASN A 120 -10.46 1.88 1.06
N PRO A 121 -11.19 2.21 2.14
CA PRO A 121 -12.57 1.77 2.31
C PRO A 121 -13.49 2.43 1.27
N ILE A 122 -14.70 1.89 1.14
CA ILE A 122 -15.76 2.54 0.36
C ILE A 122 -15.99 3.94 0.94
N MET A 123 -15.91 4.96 0.09
CA MET A 123 -16.06 6.36 0.48
C MET A 123 -17.21 7.00 -0.31
N ILE A 124 -18.14 7.65 0.39
CA ILE A 124 -19.36 8.20 -0.20
C ILE A 124 -19.29 9.74 -0.21
N ASP A 125 -19.21 10.39 0.97
CA ASP A 125 -19.23 11.85 1.05
C ASP A 125 -17.87 12.47 1.48
N GLY A 126 -17.04 11.75 2.20
CA GLY A 126 -15.72 12.25 2.62
C GLY A 126 -15.73 13.23 3.79
N THR A 127 -16.86 13.46 4.45
CA THR A 127 -17.01 14.50 5.50
C THR A 127 -17.06 13.93 6.93
N GLY A 128 -17.03 12.60 7.08
CA GLY A 128 -17.19 11.93 8.37
C GLY A 128 -18.64 11.74 8.81
N MET A 129 -19.62 12.21 8.04
CA MET A 129 -21.05 12.17 8.45
C MET A 129 -21.73 10.85 8.07
N CYS A 130 -21.48 10.31 6.88
CA CYS A 130 -22.23 9.16 6.37
C CYS A 130 -21.81 7.81 6.97
N GLY A 131 -20.63 7.72 7.56
CA GLY A 131 -20.08 6.48 8.14
C GLY A 131 -19.72 5.39 7.12
N GLY A 132 -19.73 5.70 5.82
CA GLY A 132 -19.41 4.75 4.75
C GLY A 132 -17.98 4.22 4.83
N CYS A 133 -17.03 5.08 5.16
CA CYS A 133 -15.60 4.78 5.22
C CYS A 133 -15.10 4.31 6.60
N ARG A 134 -16.00 3.81 7.46
CA ARG A 134 -15.59 3.35 8.79
C ARG A 134 -14.68 2.13 8.72
N VAL A 135 -13.67 2.15 9.56
CA VAL A 135 -12.66 1.09 9.76
C VAL A 135 -12.49 0.83 11.25
N ASN A 136 -12.13 -0.38 11.62
CA ASN A 136 -11.84 -0.73 13.00
C ASN A 136 -10.31 -0.73 13.21
N VAL A 137 -9.85 0.15 14.10
CA VAL A 137 -8.43 0.32 14.41
C VAL A 137 -8.26 0.24 15.92
N GLY A 138 -7.56 -0.78 16.41
CA GLY A 138 -7.35 -1.00 17.84
C GLY A 138 -8.64 -1.25 18.64
N GLY A 139 -9.69 -1.76 17.99
CA GLY A 139 -11.00 -1.97 18.62
C GLY A 139 -11.92 -0.75 18.58
N GLU A 140 -11.45 0.40 18.08
CA GLU A 140 -12.23 1.62 17.92
C GLU A 140 -12.67 1.81 16.46
N ILE A 141 -13.87 2.35 16.29
CA ILE A 141 -14.36 2.74 14.96
C ILE A 141 -13.76 4.11 14.60
N LYS A 142 -13.06 4.15 13.47
CA LYS A 142 -12.52 5.38 12.86
C LYS A 142 -13.15 5.60 11.49
N PHE A 143 -13.15 6.84 11.02
CA PHE A 143 -13.60 7.19 9.67
C PHE A 143 -12.40 7.60 8.83
N ALA A 144 -12.05 6.78 7.82
CA ALA A 144 -10.83 7.01 7.03
C ALA A 144 -10.78 8.37 6.35
N CYS A 145 -11.92 8.99 6.04
CA CYS A 145 -11.99 10.31 5.42
C CYS A 145 -11.59 11.48 6.32
N VAL A 146 -11.69 11.33 7.66
CA VAL A 146 -11.41 12.41 8.63
C VAL A 146 -10.36 12.02 9.66
N ASP A 147 -10.27 10.72 10.04
CA ASP A 147 -9.29 10.21 11.01
C ASP A 147 -8.04 9.63 10.34
N GLY A 148 -8.11 9.35 9.03
CA GLY A 148 -7.07 8.74 8.20
C GLY A 148 -6.71 9.60 7.00
N PRO A 149 -6.37 8.99 5.85
CA PRO A 149 -6.47 7.54 5.53
C PRO A 149 -5.39 6.66 6.12
N ASP A 150 -4.34 7.24 6.73
CA ASP A 150 -3.17 6.52 7.21
C ASP A 150 -3.34 6.08 8.66
N PHE A 151 -3.17 4.79 8.91
CA PHE A 151 -3.33 4.18 10.23
C PHE A 151 -2.16 3.25 10.55
N ASP A 152 -1.96 2.97 11.86
CA ASP A 152 -1.08 1.90 12.29
C ASP A 152 -1.65 0.56 11.82
N GLY A 153 -0.96 -0.06 10.85
CA GLY A 153 -1.40 -1.30 10.23
C GLY A 153 -1.48 -2.49 11.20
N HIS A 154 -0.72 -2.44 12.29
CA HIS A 154 -0.79 -3.49 13.31
C HIS A 154 -2.07 -3.46 14.15
N LEU A 155 -2.80 -2.35 14.13
CA LEU A 155 -4.06 -2.17 14.86
C LEU A 155 -5.29 -2.32 13.98
N VAL A 156 -5.13 -2.34 12.63
CA VAL A 156 -6.25 -2.41 11.68
C VAL A 156 -6.88 -3.81 11.66
N ASN A 157 -8.21 -3.86 11.73
CA ASN A 157 -8.98 -5.09 11.45
C ASN A 157 -9.21 -5.24 9.95
N PHE A 158 -8.24 -5.85 9.27
CA PHE A 158 -8.28 -6.05 7.81
C PHE A 158 -9.41 -6.98 7.36
N ASP A 159 -9.79 -7.98 8.17
CA ASP A 159 -10.84 -8.93 7.79
C ASP A 159 -12.21 -8.26 7.74
N GLU A 160 -12.50 -7.40 8.71
CA GLU A 160 -13.69 -6.56 8.69
C GLU A 160 -13.69 -5.60 7.49
N LEU A 161 -12.56 -4.95 7.21
CA LEU A 161 -12.42 -4.04 6.07
C LEU A 161 -12.63 -4.77 4.73
N MET A 162 -12.04 -5.94 4.53
CA MET A 162 -12.23 -6.73 3.32
C MET A 162 -13.69 -7.15 3.15
N LYS A 163 -14.36 -7.58 4.23
CA LYS A 163 -15.78 -7.94 4.21
C LYS A 163 -16.64 -6.74 3.82
N ARG A 164 -16.35 -5.56 4.36
CA ARG A 164 -17.08 -4.32 3.99
C ARG A 164 -16.85 -3.92 2.54
N ASN A 165 -15.62 -3.97 2.05
CA ASN A 165 -15.29 -3.65 0.66
C ASN A 165 -15.90 -4.64 -0.35
N SER A 166 -16.30 -5.83 0.09
CA SER A 166 -16.96 -6.81 -0.77
C SER A 166 -18.49 -6.65 -0.87
N THR A 167 -19.10 -5.72 -0.13
CA THR A 167 -20.56 -5.56 -0.03
C THR A 167 -21.26 -5.38 -1.37
N TYR A 168 -20.63 -4.71 -2.33
CA TYR A 168 -21.23 -4.41 -3.64
C TYR A 168 -20.67 -5.26 -4.79
N LYS A 169 -19.78 -6.22 -4.51
CA LYS A 169 -19.07 -7.02 -5.53
C LYS A 169 -20.02 -7.71 -6.53
N GLU A 170 -21.09 -8.31 -6.05
CA GLU A 170 -22.04 -9.02 -6.91
C GLU A 170 -22.78 -8.04 -7.83
N LYS A 171 -23.22 -6.89 -7.28
CA LYS A 171 -23.87 -5.85 -8.05
C LYS A 171 -22.92 -5.23 -9.07
N GLU A 172 -21.69 -4.94 -8.68
CA GLU A 172 -20.66 -4.41 -9.58
C GLU A 172 -20.36 -5.37 -10.73
N ALA A 173 -20.30 -6.69 -10.46
CA ALA A 173 -20.11 -7.71 -11.49
C ALA A 173 -21.27 -7.73 -12.47
N HIS A 174 -22.52 -7.77 -11.94
CA HIS A 174 -23.73 -7.71 -12.76
C HIS A 174 -23.78 -6.45 -13.62
N ASP A 175 -23.52 -5.27 -13.02
CA ASP A 175 -23.58 -3.99 -13.75
C ASP A 175 -22.49 -3.91 -14.82
N ARG A 176 -21.30 -4.49 -14.58
CA ARG A 176 -20.22 -4.59 -15.57
C ARG A 176 -20.63 -5.42 -16.79
N GLU A 177 -21.25 -6.59 -16.57
CA GLU A 177 -21.74 -7.45 -17.65
C GLU A 177 -22.81 -6.79 -18.50
N HIS A 178 -23.62 -5.88 -17.92
CA HIS A 178 -24.71 -5.18 -18.58
C HIS A 178 -24.32 -3.76 -19.06
N CYS A 179 -23.12 -3.29 -18.74
CA CYS A 179 -22.64 -1.97 -19.15
C CYS A 179 -22.42 -1.91 -20.67
N ARG A 180 -23.09 -0.97 -21.35
CA ARG A 180 -22.95 -0.78 -22.81
C ARG A 180 -21.56 -0.26 -23.20
N LEU A 181 -20.93 0.55 -22.34
CA LEU A 181 -19.60 1.09 -22.60
C LEU A 181 -18.54 -0.01 -22.53
N TYR A 182 -18.63 -0.91 -21.54
CA TYR A 182 -17.70 -2.03 -21.42
C TYR A 182 -17.74 -3.01 -22.59
N LYS A 183 -18.94 -3.19 -23.20
CA LYS A 183 -19.10 -4.06 -24.38
C LYS A 183 -18.59 -3.42 -25.69
N ALA A 184 -18.41 -2.11 -25.72
CA ALA A 184 -17.90 -1.40 -26.89
C ALA A 184 -16.37 -1.39 -26.99
N GLU A 185 -15.67 -1.81 -25.91
CA GLU A 185 -14.19 -1.88 -25.84
C GLU A 185 -13.64 -3.31 -26.06
N GLN A 186 -14.51 -4.30 -26.24
CA GLN A 186 -14.16 -5.68 -26.60
C GLN A 186 -14.39 -5.94 -28.08
#